data_10f21b6348293dea52f10331bf165bfb
#
_entry.id   10f21b6348293dea52f10331bf165bfb
#
_cell.length_a   1.000
_cell.length_b   1.000
_cell.length_c   1.000
_cell.angle_alpha   90.00
_cell.angle_beta   90.00
_cell.angle_gamma   90.00
#
_symmetry.space_group_name_H-M   'P 1'
#
loop_
_entity.id
_entity.type
_entity.pdbx_description
1 polymer ?
#
loop_
_entity_poly.entity_id
_entity_poly.type
_entity_poly.pdbx_seq_one_letter_code
_entity_poly.pdbx_strand_id
1 'polypeptide(L)'
;ELLTAAKSGALGKDSTAQVERMLKDAKAGRFIDDFTRQWLQRDKVDDFGPDVRVFKGVRRMTVDSMAREGRELFRHLLENDLSMQHFIDSDFVMVNDRLARFYKLPAVTGDAFVPMDLPEESERGPPCAELPREPLGPRP
;
A
#
# COMPACT_ATOMS: atom_id res chain seq x y z
N GLU A 1 29.77 -4.68 8.35
CA GLU A 1 29.59 -5.87 7.48
C GLU A 1 29.69 -5.52 6.01
N LEU A 2 28.86 -4.61 5.42
CA LEU A 2 28.94 -4.22 4.00
C LEU A 2 30.30 -3.70 3.59
N LEU A 3 30.93 -2.85 4.40
CA LEU A 3 32.28 -2.34 4.17
C LEU A 3 33.33 -3.46 4.16
N THR A 4 33.16 -4.45 5.03
CA THR A 4 34.05 -5.63 5.08
C THR A 4 33.87 -6.49 3.83
N ALA A 5 32.61 -6.74 3.41
CA ALA A 5 32.28 -7.46 2.19
C ALA A 5 32.78 -6.75 0.94
N ALA A 6 32.69 -5.42 0.90
CA ALA A 6 33.21 -4.61 -0.19
C ALA A 6 34.74 -4.70 -0.28
N LYS A 7 35.45 -4.60 0.85
CA LYS A 7 36.94 -4.68 0.89
C LYS A 7 37.45 -6.05 0.48
N SER A 8 36.71 -7.13 0.77
CA SER A 8 37.08 -8.50 0.39
C SER A 8 36.65 -8.88 -1.03
N GLY A 9 35.96 -7.99 -1.76
CA GLY A 9 35.38 -8.29 -3.09
C GLY A 9 34.19 -9.26 -3.05
N ALA A 10 33.71 -9.63 -1.86
CA ALA A 10 32.59 -10.54 -1.71
C ALA A 10 31.25 -9.90 -2.12
N LEU A 11 31.13 -8.58 -2.02
CA LEU A 11 29.90 -7.86 -2.34
C LEU A 11 29.47 -8.04 -3.80
N GLY A 12 30.43 -8.09 -4.74
CA GLY A 12 30.13 -8.30 -6.15
C GLY A 12 29.83 -9.75 -6.51
N LYS A 13 30.23 -10.69 -5.66
CA LYS A 13 30.04 -12.14 -5.89
C LYS A 13 28.74 -12.69 -5.25
N ASP A 14 28.28 -12.04 -4.19
CA ASP A 14 27.14 -12.51 -3.39
C ASP A 14 26.28 -11.33 -2.92
N SER A 15 25.83 -10.51 -3.87
CA SER A 15 24.94 -9.39 -3.59
C SER A 15 23.58 -9.85 -3.09
N THR A 16 23.06 -10.98 -3.58
CA THR A 16 21.75 -11.51 -3.22
C THR A 16 21.69 -11.86 -1.73
N ALA A 17 22.66 -12.60 -1.21
CA ALA A 17 22.71 -12.92 0.22
C ALA A 17 22.80 -11.68 1.12
N GLN A 18 23.50 -10.61 0.64
CA GLN A 18 23.55 -9.36 1.38
C GLN A 18 22.18 -8.64 1.37
N VAL A 19 21.47 -8.64 0.25
CA VAL A 19 20.12 -8.07 0.16
C VAL A 19 19.16 -8.82 1.08
N GLU A 20 19.13 -10.15 1.02
CA GLU A 20 18.28 -10.96 1.89
C GLU A 20 18.57 -10.70 3.38
N ARG A 21 19.86 -10.63 3.75
CA ARG A 21 20.24 -10.28 5.12
C ARG A 21 19.75 -8.89 5.53
N MET A 22 19.85 -7.90 4.65
CA MET A 22 19.39 -6.54 4.91
C MET A 22 17.88 -6.45 5.04
N LEU A 23 17.13 -7.20 4.24
CA LEU A 23 15.67 -7.26 4.32
C LEU A 23 15.18 -7.92 5.62
N LYS A 24 15.97 -8.84 6.18
CA LYS A 24 15.68 -9.48 7.48
C LYS A 24 16.12 -8.63 8.69
N ASP A 25 16.82 -7.51 8.47
CA ASP A 25 17.24 -6.61 9.55
C ASP A 25 16.04 -5.79 10.06
N ALA A 26 16.00 -5.55 11.37
CA ALA A 26 14.96 -4.70 12.00
C ALA A 26 14.86 -3.29 11.39
N LYS A 27 15.94 -2.82 10.75
CA LYS A 27 15.97 -1.52 10.06
C LYS A 27 15.34 -1.55 8.67
N ALA A 28 15.01 -2.73 8.11
CA ALA A 28 14.36 -2.83 6.82
C ALA A 28 13.02 -2.08 6.76
N GLY A 29 12.31 -1.98 7.90
CA GLY A 29 11.10 -1.19 8.02
C GLY A 29 11.28 0.28 7.61
N ARG A 30 12.44 0.89 7.89
CA ARG A 30 12.75 2.27 7.46
C ARG A 30 12.88 2.38 5.94
N PHE A 31 13.51 1.39 5.31
CA PHE A 31 13.59 1.34 3.85
C PHE A 31 12.20 1.27 3.24
N ILE A 32 11.33 0.40 3.75
CA ILE A 32 9.93 0.27 3.29
C ILE A 32 9.20 1.60 3.44
N ASP A 33 9.33 2.27 4.58
CA ASP A 33 8.69 3.56 4.84
C ASP A 33 9.17 4.65 3.89
N ASP A 34 10.48 4.83 3.75
CA ASP A 34 11.07 5.88 2.93
C ASP A 34 10.84 5.64 1.44
N PHE A 35 10.98 4.40 0.99
CA PHE A 35 10.77 4.04 -0.40
C PHE A 35 9.31 4.26 -0.81
N THR A 36 8.35 3.70 -0.06
CA THR A 36 6.93 3.83 -0.41
C THR A 36 6.45 5.27 -0.27
N ARG A 37 6.96 6.05 0.70
CA ARG A 37 6.64 7.46 0.86
C ARG A 37 7.01 8.25 -0.40
N GLN A 38 8.22 8.04 -0.93
CA GLN A 38 8.70 8.74 -2.12
C GLN A 38 8.04 8.22 -3.40
N TRP A 39 7.97 6.90 -3.58
CA TRP A 39 7.44 6.28 -4.78
C TRP A 39 5.95 6.54 -4.96
N LEU A 40 5.16 6.37 -3.91
CA LEU A 40 3.71 6.61 -3.93
C LEU A 40 3.34 8.07 -3.65
N GLN A 41 4.32 8.95 -3.51
CA GLN A 41 4.14 10.39 -3.23
C GLN A 41 3.18 10.64 -2.04
N ARG A 42 3.30 9.84 -0.98
CA ARG A 42 2.39 9.87 0.17
C ARG A 42 2.33 11.22 0.88
N ASP A 43 3.40 12.01 0.81
CA ASP A 43 3.42 13.36 1.38
C ASP A 43 2.28 14.24 0.81
N LYS A 44 1.84 13.98 -0.42
CA LYS A 44 0.70 14.69 -1.04
C LYS A 44 -0.65 14.29 -0.46
N VAL A 45 -0.76 13.11 0.16
CA VAL A 45 -2.00 12.62 0.77
C VAL A 45 -2.27 13.34 2.09
N ASP A 46 -1.23 13.81 2.78
CA ASP A 46 -1.37 14.54 4.04
C ASP A 46 -2.08 15.88 3.86
N ASP A 47 -1.90 16.51 2.69
CA ASP A 47 -2.58 17.75 2.30
C ASP A 47 -3.97 17.49 1.70
N PHE A 48 -4.31 16.22 1.43
CA PHE A 48 -5.59 15.85 0.80
C PHE A 48 -6.70 15.78 1.86
N GLY A 49 -7.58 16.76 1.82
CA GLY A 49 -8.84 16.76 2.58
C GLY A 49 -10.02 16.42 1.65
N PRO A 50 -10.59 15.20 1.69
CA PRO A 50 -11.76 14.90 0.88
C PRO A 50 -12.92 15.83 1.23
N ASP A 51 -13.62 16.37 0.22
CA ASP A 51 -14.83 17.14 0.47
C ASP A 51 -15.92 16.22 1.06
N VAL A 52 -16.19 16.38 2.35
CA VAL A 52 -17.16 15.57 3.10
C VAL A 52 -18.59 15.67 2.56
N ARG A 53 -18.88 16.70 1.74
CA ARG A 53 -20.19 16.87 1.09
C ARG A 53 -20.35 15.91 -0.08
N VAL A 54 -19.24 15.64 -0.79
CA VAL A 54 -19.18 14.73 -1.94
C VAL A 54 -18.92 13.30 -1.47
N PHE A 55 -17.94 13.13 -0.58
CA PHE A 55 -17.51 11.81 -0.09
C PHE A 55 -18.07 11.54 1.30
N LYS A 56 -19.38 11.35 1.39
CA LYS A 56 -20.05 11.00 2.64
C LYS A 56 -19.51 9.70 3.22
N GLY A 57 -19.01 9.75 4.45
CA GLY A 57 -18.47 8.57 5.15
C GLY A 57 -16.96 8.42 5.07
N VAL A 58 -16.25 9.18 4.22
CA VAL A 58 -14.78 9.21 4.22
C VAL A 58 -14.31 10.13 5.34
N ARG A 59 -13.74 9.54 6.38
CA ARG A 59 -13.16 10.25 7.52
C ARG A 59 -11.65 10.33 7.36
N ARG A 60 -11.00 11.29 8.01
CA ARG A 60 -9.52 11.41 8.01
C ARG A 60 -8.84 10.07 8.32
N MET A 61 -9.30 9.35 9.31
CA MET A 61 -8.75 8.03 9.68
C MET A 61 -8.88 6.98 8.56
N THR A 62 -9.88 7.09 7.69
CA THR A 62 -10.03 6.22 6.52
C THR A 62 -8.99 6.58 5.46
N VAL A 63 -8.78 7.88 5.20
CA VAL A 63 -7.73 8.38 4.30
C VAL A 63 -6.34 7.96 4.78
N ASP A 64 -6.07 8.09 6.07
CA ASP A 64 -4.81 7.64 6.67
C ASP A 64 -4.61 6.13 6.50
N SER A 65 -5.67 5.34 6.61
CA SER A 65 -5.62 3.89 6.35
C SER A 65 -5.35 3.59 4.87
N MET A 66 -5.98 4.32 3.93
CA MET A 66 -5.71 4.20 2.49
C MET A 66 -4.25 4.55 2.16
N ALA A 67 -3.71 5.60 2.77
CA ALA A 67 -2.30 5.96 2.58
C ALA A 67 -1.34 4.88 3.11
N ARG A 68 -1.73 4.15 4.15
CA ARG A 68 -0.94 3.05 4.72
C ARG A 68 -1.07 1.76 3.91
N GLU A 69 -2.18 1.53 3.23
CA GLU A 69 -2.47 0.31 2.47
C GLU A 69 -1.35 -0.01 1.47
N GLY A 70 -0.94 0.93 0.63
CA GLY A 70 0.13 0.72 -0.35
C GLY A 70 1.49 0.40 0.30
N ARG A 71 1.78 0.97 1.47
CA ARG A 71 2.96 0.63 2.26
C ARG A 71 2.90 -0.81 2.79
N GLU A 72 1.77 -1.22 3.33
CA GLU A 72 1.59 -2.55 3.89
C GLU A 72 1.55 -3.61 2.76
N LEU A 73 1.02 -3.27 1.59
CA LEU A 73 1.13 -4.10 0.40
C LEU A 73 2.61 -4.32 0.03
N PHE A 74 3.39 -3.25 -0.10
CA PHE A 74 4.81 -3.36 -0.41
C PHE A 74 5.57 -4.20 0.61
N ARG A 75 5.29 -4.01 1.90
CA ARG A 75 5.85 -4.82 2.98
C ARG A 75 5.50 -6.29 2.79
N HIS A 76 4.23 -6.60 2.56
CA HIS A 76 3.74 -7.96 2.39
C HIS A 76 4.39 -8.66 1.20
N LEU A 77 4.54 -7.95 0.07
CA LEU A 77 5.23 -8.49 -1.11
C LEU A 77 6.69 -8.80 -0.83
N LEU A 78 7.41 -7.91 -0.16
CA LEU A 78 8.82 -8.13 0.19
C LEU A 78 9.02 -9.26 1.20
N GLU A 79 8.19 -9.34 2.23
CA GLU A 79 8.33 -10.34 3.30
C GLU A 79 7.98 -11.75 2.83
N ASN A 80 7.14 -11.87 1.80
CA ASN A 80 6.67 -13.15 1.25
C ASN A 80 7.24 -13.47 -0.14
N ASP A 81 8.20 -12.66 -0.63
CA ASP A 81 8.83 -12.82 -1.95
C ASP A 81 7.81 -12.91 -3.11
N LEU A 82 6.76 -12.09 -3.04
CA LEU A 82 5.69 -12.05 -4.03
C LEU A 82 6.05 -11.11 -5.20
N SER A 83 5.41 -11.34 -6.34
CA SER A 83 5.63 -10.51 -7.53
C SER A 83 5.18 -9.07 -7.32
N MET A 84 5.99 -8.11 -7.77
CA MET A 84 5.63 -6.69 -7.80
C MET A 84 4.47 -6.38 -8.77
N GLN A 85 4.06 -7.33 -9.61
CA GLN A 85 2.87 -7.21 -10.45
C GLN A 85 1.59 -6.98 -9.63
N HIS A 86 1.54 -7.47 -8.40
CA HIS A 86 0.42 -7.21 -7.48
C HIS A 86 0.17 -5.73 -7.17
N PHE A 87 1.08 -4.81 -7.52
CA PHE A 87 0.78 -3.37 -7.48
C PHE A 87 -0.12 -2.90 -8.62
N ILE A 88 -0.18 -3.65 -9.72
CA ILE A 88 -0.95 -3.31 -10.91
C ILE A 88 -2.19 -4.18 -11.00
N ASP A 89 -2.00 -5.47 -10.77
CA ASP A 89 -3.05 -6.47 -10.86
C ASP A 89 -2.91 -7.44 -9.68
N SER A 90 -3.78 -7.29 -8.70
CA SER A 90 -3.78 -8.08 -7.49
C SER A 90 -5.15 -8.73 -7.27
N ASP A 91 -5.13 -9.97 -6.87
CA ASP A 91 -6.29 -10.76 -6.43
C ASP A 91 -6.59 -10.57 -4.93
N PHE A 92 -5.75 -9.84 -4.22
CA PHE A 92 -5.94 -9.50 -2.80
C PHE A 92 -5.66 -8.02 -2.53
N VAL A 93 -6.12 -7.54 -1.38
CA VAL A 93 -5.92 -6.18 -0.87
C VAL A 93 -5.50 -6.21 0.59
N MET A 94 -4.69 -5.24 1.02
CA MET A 94 -4.30 -5.10 2.42
C MET A 94 -5.32 -4.25 3.17
N VAL A 95 -6.06 -4.83 4.09
CA VAL A 95 -7.12 -4.11 4.82
C VAL A 95 -6.96 -4.22 6.33
N ASN A 96 -7.39 -3.17 7.01
CA ASN A 96 -7.71 -3.16 8.44
C ASN A 96 -9.24 -3.05 8.62
N ASP A 97 -9.71 -3.03 9.87
CA ASP A 97 -11.14 -2.87 10.20
C ASP A 97 -11.83 -1.70 9.46
N ARG A 98 -11.15 -0.55 9.30
CA ARG A 98 -11.70 0.64 8.63
C ARG A 98 -11.84 0.46 7.14
N LEU A 99 -10.81 -0.08 6.49
CA LEU A 99 -10.83 -0.31 5.04
C LEU A 99 -11.75 -1.46 4.66
N ALA A 100 -11.79 -2.53 5.45
CA ALA A 100 -12.73 -3.63 5.22
C ALA A 100 -14.18 -3.13 5.19
N ARG A 101 -14.57 -2.29 6.16
CA ARG A 101 -15.91 -1.67 6.15
C ARG A 101 -16.10 -0.71 4.98
N PHE A 102 -15.09 0.08 4.65
CA PHE A 102 -15.19 1.05 3.56
C PHE A 102 -15.33 0.37 2.20
N TYR A 103 -14.57 -0.68 1.96
CA TYR A 103 -14.62 -1.50 0.73
C TYR A 103 -15.76 -2.53 0.72
N LYS A 104 -16.55 -2.60 1.82
CA LYS A 104 -17.64 -3.57 2.00
C LYS A 104 -17.16 -5.03 1.92
N LEU A 105 -15.96 -5.27 2.39
CA LEU A 105 -15.35 -6.58 2.50
C LEU A 105 -15.71 -7.25 3.84
N PRO A 106 -15.47 -8.56 4.00
CA PRO A 106 -15.65 -9.25 5.26
C PRO A 106 -14.99 -8.54 6.43
N ALA A 107 -15.61 -8.59 7.61
CA ALA A 107 -15.13 -7.86 8.77
C ALA A 107 -13.76 -8.34 9.25
N VAL A 108 -12.85 -7.40 9.44
CA VAL A 108 -11.56 -7.59 10.08
C VAL A 108 -11.58 -6.90 11.44
N THR A 109 -10.84 -7.40 12.40
CA THR A 109 -10.76 -6.82 13.73
C THR A 109 -9.44 -6.11 13.97
N GLY A 110 -9.50 -4.83 14.38
CA GLY A 110 -8.32 -4.06 14.79
C GLY A 110 -7.71 -3.20 13.70
N ASP A 111 -6.58 -2.56 14.03
CA ASP A 111 -5.87 -1.61 13.15
C ASP A 111 -4.73 -2.27 12.35
N ALA A 112 -4.42 -3.54 12.65
CA ALA A 112 -3.43 -4.32 11.91
C ALA A 112 -3.95 -4.62 10.49
N PHE A 113 -3.06 -4.50 9.50
CA PHE A 113 -3.39 -4.83 8.12
C PHE A 113 -3.22 -6.33 7.88
N VAL A 114 -4.18 -6.91 7.21
CA VAL A 114 -4.16 -8.30 6.79
C VAL A 114 -4.45 -8.40 5.29
N PRO A 115 -3.84 -9.35 4.57
CA PRO A 115 -4.23 -9.62 3.19
C PRO A 115 -5.64 -10.22 3.17
N MET A 116 -6.45 -9.79 2.22
CA MET A 116 -7.80 -10.28 2.00
C MET A 116 -8.05 -10.44 0.51
N ASP A 117 -8.46 -11.62 0.11
CA ASP A 117 -8.78 -11.92 -1.28
C ASP A 117 -9.93 -11.05 -1.77
N LEU A 118 -9.77 -10.52 -2.97
CA LEU A 118 -10.82 -9.76 -3.63
C LEU A 118 -11.84 -10.74 -4.24
N PRO A 119 -13.14 -10.41 -4.18
CA PRO A 119 -14.15 -11.17 -4.91
C PRO A 119 -13.80 -11.27 -6.39
N GLU A 120 -14.28 -12.29 -7.07
CA GLU A 120 -14.11 -12.40 -8.52
C GLU A 120 -14.60 -11.13 -9.24
N GLU A 121 -14.01 -10.86 -10.41
CA GLU A 121 -14.24 -9.61 -11.15
C GLU A 121 -15.75 -9.37 -11.45
N SER A 122 -16.51 -10.45 -11.60
CA SER A 122 -17.97 -10.42 -11.76
C SER A 122 -18.74 -9.93 -10.53
N GLU A 123 -18.14 -10.03 -9.34
CA GLU A 123 -18.71 -9.59 -8.06
C GLU A 123 -18.19 -8.22 -7.60
N ARG A 124 -17.13 -7.74 -8.26
CA ARG A 124 -16.63 -6.38 -8.06
C ARG A 124 -17.64 -5.41 -8.67
N GLY A 125 -18.10 -4.45 -7.91
CA GLY A 125 -18.95 -3.38 -8.46
C GLY A 125 -18.29 -2.67 -9.65
N PRO A 126 -19.03 -1.86 -10.42
CA PRO A 126 -18.50 -1.20 -11.60
C PRO A 126 -17.20 -0.44 -11.26
N PRO A 127 -16.20 -0.48 -12.17
CA PRO A 127 -14.93 0.24 -11.96
C PRO A 127 -15.21 1.73 -11.70
N CYS A 128 -14.36 2.37 -10.92
CA CYS A 128 -14.52 3.79 -10.53
C CYS A 128 -14.75 4.77 -11.70
N ALA A 129 -14.54 4.33 -12.94
CA ALA A 129 -14.85 5.07 -14.17
C ALA A 129 -16.34 5.30 -14.40
N GLU A 130 -17.22 4.52 -13.77
CA GLU A 130 -18.68 4.61 -13.92
C GLU A 130 -19.37 5.39 -12.80
N LEU A 131 -18.60 6.03 -11.90
CA LEU A 131 -19.20 7.02 -11.01
C LEU A 131 -19.80 8.15 -11.84
N PRO A 132 -21.07 8.53 -11.58
CA PRO A 132 -21.70 9.63 -12.31
C PRO A 132 -20.80 10.86 -12.23
N ARG A 133 -20.27 11.31 -13.38
CA ARG A 133 -19.59 12.60 -13.49
C ARG A 133 -20.69 13.67 -13.40
N GLU A 134 -20.98 14.12 -12.19
CA GLU A 134 -21.71 15.38 -12.10
C GLU A 134 -20.90 16.46 -12.81
N PRO A 135 -21.51 17.23 -13.72
CA PRO A 135 -20.80 18.32 -14.37
C PRO A 135 -20.32 19.29 -13.27
N LEU A 136 -19.01 19.52 -13.25
CA LEU A 136 -18.43 20.57 -12.43
C LEU A 136 -19.12 21.88 -12.82
N GLY A 137 -20.00 22.38 -11.95
CA GLY A 137 -20.59 23.69 -12.13
C GLY A 137 -19.51 24.76 -12.32
N PRO A 138 -19.83 25.88 -12.98
CA PRO A 138 -18.87 26.94 -13.23
C PRO A 138 -18.22 27.37 -11.89
N ARG A 139 -16.89 27.42 -11.88
CA ARG A 139 -16.13 27.94 -10.73
C ARG A 139 -16.43 29.45 -10.62
N PRO A 140 -16.62 29.97 -9.40
CA PRO A 140 -16.80 31.39 -9.16
C PRO A 140 -15.58 32.21 -9.54
#